data_2dc5f002b10838e34f645d2307fceb75
#
_entry.id   2dc5f002b10838e34f645d2307fceb75
#
_cell.length_a   1.000
_cell.length_b   1.000
_cell.length_c   1.000
_cell.angle_alpha   90.00
_cell.angle_beta   90.00
_cell.angle_gamma   90.00
#
_symmetry.space_group_name_H-M   'P 1'
#
loop_
_entity.id
_entity.type
_entity.pdbx_description
1 polymer ?
#
loop_
_entity_poly.entity_id
_entity_poly.type
_entity_poly.pdbx_seq_one_letter_code
_entity_poly.pdbx_strand_id
1 'polypeptide(L)'
;MKKVTNYVIAALCVGSLAFSAGSFMKVNAATSATATTPGQPVDLTFAAEKALPAVVHIKYVQNSKVKTVEVESDPFGGFFDPFGFFGNPGQGGTRKQQVQTPKREATGSGVIISTDGYIVTNNHVVEGADELTVTLNDNREFSARIIGTDKTTDLALIKIEGKNLPTLPIANSDNVKVGEWVIAVGNPFGLNNTVTAGIISAKARTLGANGVESFIQTDAAINAGNSGGALVNTKGELVGINAMLYSQTGSYAGYGFAIPTSIMNKVVDDIKKYGSVQRVMLSIQGSDVLNYINAQKENGKEVVYLPIDAKFPK
;
A
#
# COMPACT_ATOMS: atom_id res chain seq x y z
N MET A 1 31.45 45.09 66.26
CA MET A 1 31.88 44.43 65.04
C MET A 1 31.16 43.08 64.79
N LYS A 2 30.86 42.22 65.76
CA LYS A 2 30.18 40.94 65.56
C LYS A 2 28.71 41.00 65.03
N LYS A 3 27.96 42.04 65.31
CA LYS A 3 26.55 42.19 64.88
C LYS A 3 26.38 42.60 63.44
N VAL A 4 27.30 43.34 62.87
CA VAL A 4 27.25 43.80 61.47
C VAL A 4 27.56 42.65 60.49
N THR A 5 28.46 41.73 60.89
CA THR A 5 28.80 40.56 60.05
C THR A 5 27.64 39.59 59.91
N ASN A 6 26.79 39.42 60.93
CA ASN A 6 25.64 38.55 60.89
C ASN A 6 24.53 39.05 59.92
N TYR A 7 24.34 40.35 59.80
CA TYR A 7 23.36 40.96 58.93
C TYR A 7 23.81 40.90 57.42
N VAL A 8 25.12 41.01 57.20
CA VAL A 8 25.65 40.86 55.80
C VAL A 8 25.54 39.43 55.29
N ILE A 9 25.77 38.43 56.17
CA ILE A 9 25.61 37.03 55.80
C ILE A 9 24.14 36.69 55.60
N ALA A 10 23.22 37.19 56.35
CA ALA A 10 21.78 36.99 56.22
C ALA A 10 21.26 37.67 54.94
N ALA A 11 21.75 38.85 54.58
CA ALA A 11 21.37 39.55 53.37
C ALA A 11 21.87 38.80 52.05
N LEU A 12 23.06 38.20 52.08
CA LEU A 12 23.61 37.41 51.02
C LEU A 12 22.84 36.08 50.81
N CYS A 13 22.41 35.42 51.90
CA CYS A 13 21.60 34.20 51.80
C CYS A 13 20.18 34.45 51.25
N VAL A 14 19.56 35.57 51.61
CA VAL A 14 18.22 35.94 51.09
C VAL A 14 18.32 36.37 49.61
N GLY A 15 19.38 37.05 49.22
CA GLY A 15 19.62 37.44 47.82
C GLY A 15 19.84 36.23 46.90
N SER A 16 20.56 35.19 47.36
CA SER A 16 20.79 33.97 46.58
C SER A 16 19.53 33.12 46.44
N LEU A 17 18.63 33.09 47.44
CA LEU A 17 17.35 32.41 47.36
C LEU A 17 16.35 33.13 46.42
N ALA A 18 16.37 34.45 46.40
CA ALA A 18 15.52 35.22 45.47
C ALA A 18 15.97 35.11 43.99
N PHE A 19 17.28 34.95 43.75
CA PHE A 19 17.81 34.77 42.40
C PHE A 19 17.53 33.36 41.82
N SER A 20 17.48 32.33 42.69
CA SER A 20 17.14 30.98 42.27
C SER A 20 15.63 30.78 41.99
N ALA A 21 14.77 31.53 42.67
CA ALA A 21 13.31 31.46 42.48
C ALA A 21 12.85 32.18 41.18
N GLY A 22 13.59 33.22 40.75
CA GLY A 22 13.27 33.96 39.50
C GLY A 22 13.66 33.26 38.20
N SER A 23 14.55 32.26 38.26
CA SER A 23 15.00 31.52 37.08
C SER A 23 14.16 30.28 36.75
N PHE A 24 13.19 29.93 37.61
CA PHE A 24 12.33 28.77 37.38
C PHE A 24 11.04 29.04 36.57
N MET A 25 10.77 30.28 36.17
CA MET A 25 9.54 30.64 35.49
C MET A 25 9.73 31.10 34.05
N LYS A 26 10.53 30.43 33.24
CA LYS A 26 10.45 30.44 31.78
C LYS A 26 11.08 29.19 31.21
N VAL A 27 10.60 28.01 31.57
CA VAL A 27 10.66 26.87 30.69
C VAL A 27 9.42 26.99 29.82
N ASN A 28 9.59 27.64 28.68
CA ASN A 28 8.66 27.47 27.58
C ASN A 28 8.51 25.96 27.39
N ALA A 29 7.27 25.47 27.38
CA ALA A 29 6.93 24.17 26.86
C ALA A 29 7.37 24.14 25.42
N ALA A 30 8.65 23.89 25.18
CA ALA A 30 9.10 23.33 23.91
C ALA A 30 8.36 22.01 23.83
N THR A 31 7.46 21.93 22.86
CA THR A 31 6.88 20.70 22.37
C THR A 31 7.98 19.65 22.39
N SER A 32 7.86 18.72 23.34
CA SER A 32 8.70 17.53 23.38
C SER A 32 8.44 16.77 22.07
N ALA A 33 9.26 17.04 21.07
CA ALA A 33 9.59 15.97 20.16
C ALA A 33 10.15 14.89 21.10
N THR A 34 9.40 13.83 21.33
CA THR A 34 9.83 12.64 22.04
C THR A 34 11.01 12.09 21.25
N ALA A 35 12.21 12.63 21.55
CA ALA A 35 13.43 11.94 21.21
C ALA A 35 13.38 10.65 22.04
N THR A 36 13.07 9.54 21.40
CA THR A 36 13.20 8.23 22.01
C THR A 36 14.62 8.12 22.54
N THR A 37 14.73 8.02 23.87
CA THR A 37 16.03 7.81 24.51
C THR A 37 16.63 6.55 23.91
N PRO A 38 17.88 6.59 23.40
CA PRO A 38 18.50 5.41 22.83
C PRO A 38 18.43 4.23 23.81
N GLY A 39 17.87 3.11 23.40
CA GLY A 39 17.79 1.89 24.20
C GLY A 39 16.43 1.59 24.88
N GLN A 40 15.41 2.46 24.77
CA GLN A 40 14.06 2.11 25.22
C GLN A 40 13.36 1.25 24.14
N PRO A 41 12.72 0.12 24.54
CA PRO A 41 11.89 -0.66 23.63
C PRO A 41 10.77 0.22 23.03
N VAL A 42 10.50 0.06 21.73
CA VAL A 42 9.37 0.76 21.11
C VAL A 42 8.09 0.04 21.49
N ASP A 43 7.17 0.73 22.17
CA ASP A 43 5.83 0.21 22.42
C ASP A 43 4.94 0.47 21.19
N LEU A 44 4.52 -0.61 20.53
CA LEU A 44 3.64 -0.58 19.37
C LEU A 44 2.17 -0.87 19.71
N THR A 45 1.87 -1.12 21.00
CA THR A 45 0.52 -1.48 21.47
C THR A 45 -0.49 -0.39 21.13
N PHE A 46 -0.13 0.87 21.39
CA PHE A 46 -1.00 2.01 21.06
C PHE A 46 -1.35 2.09 19.56
N ALA A 47 -0.36 1.87 18.68
CA ALA A 47 -0.58 1.88 17.24
C ALA A 47 -1.49 0.72 16.81
N ALA A 48 -1.28 -0.48 17.39
CA ALA A 48 -2.10 -1.65 17.14
C ALA A 48 -3.56 -1.44 17.61
N GLU A 49 -3.78 -0.99 18.84
CA GLU A 49 -5.11 -0.72 19.40
C GLU A 49 -5.92 0.27 18.54
N LYS A 50 -5.24 1.29 17.99
CA LYS A 50 -5.87 2.23 17.07
C LYS A 50 -6.19 1.63 15.72
N ALA A 51 -5.31 0.78 15.18
CA ALA A 51 -5.43 0.26 13.82
C ALA A 51 -6.42 -0.90 13.71
N LEU A 52 -6.43 -1.81 14.69
CA LEU A 52 -7.24 -3.02 14.68
C LEU A 52 -8.73 -2.79 14.37
N PRO A 53 -9.43 -1.81 14.96
CA PRO A 53 -10.85 -1.60 14.67
C PRO A 53 -11.15 -1.14 13.25
N ALA A 54 -10.20 -0.47 12.60
CA ALA A 54 -10.37 0.11 11.27
C ALA A 54 -9.94 -0.83 10.13
N VAL A 55 -9.33 -1.98 10.45
CA VAL A 55 -8.93 -2.98 9.46
C VAL A 55 -9.96 -4.10 9.40
N VAL A 56 -10.42 -4.41 8.20
CA VAL A 56 -11.53 -5.33 7.95
C VAL A 56 -11.06 -6.53 7.12
N HIS A 57 -11.80 -7.62 7.26
CA HIS A 57 -11.72 -8.78 6.38
C HIS A 57 -12.60 -8.55 5.15
N ILE A 58 -12.10 -8.91 3.98
CA ILE A 58 -12.85 -8.91 2.72
C ILE A 58 -12.87 -10.32 2.18
N LYS A 59 -14.08 -10.86 2.02
CA LYS A 59 -14.33 -12.10 1.28
C LYS A 59 -14.91 -11.75 -0.07
N TYR A 60 -14.30 -12.25 -1.13
CA TYR A 60 -14.81 -12.13 -2.47
C TYR A 60 -15.26 -13.50 -2.97
N VAL A 61 -16.36 -13.51 -3.73
CA VAL A 61 -16.91 -14.70 -4.39
C VAL A 61 -17.06 -14.39 -5.88
N GLN A 62 -16.51 -15.27 -6.71
CA GLN A 62 -16.75 -15.28 -8.14
C GLN A 62 -17.52 -16.54 -8.49
N ASN A 63 -18.73 -16.37 -8.99
CA ASN A 63 -19.61 -17.46 -9.34
C ASN A 63 -19.12 -18.19 -10.59
N SER A 64 -19.51 -19.44 -10.70
CA SER A 64 -19.23 -20.25 -11.91
C SER A 64 -19.88 -19.61 -13.14
N LYS A 65 -19.12 -19.42 -14.20
CA LYS A 65 -19.60 -18.85 -15.47
C LYS A 65 -19.31 -19.82 -16.60
N VAL A 66 -20.30 -20.03 -17.48
CA VAL A 66 -20.10 -20.78 -18.71
C VAL A 66 -19.57 -19.82 -19.78
N LYS A 67 -18.34 -20.03 -20.21
CA LYS A 67 -17.73 -19.31 -21.32
C LYS A 67 -17.71 -20.22 -22.55
N THR A 68 -18.20 -19.72 -23.67
CA THR A 68 -18.04 -20.38 -24.95
C THR A 68 -16.69 -19.96 -25.52
N VAL A 69 -15.76 -20.90 -25.60
CA VAL A 69 -14.43 -20.67 -26.19
C VAL A 69 -14.46 -21.31 -27.59
N GLU A 70 -14.06 -20.54 -28.58
CA GLU A 70 -13.81 -21.09 -29.93
C GLU A 70 -12.44 -21.76 -29.90
N VAL A 71 -12.43 -23.07 -29.97
CA VAL A 71 -11.20 -23.86 -30.09
C VAL A 71 -11.00 -24.14 -31.55
N GLU A 72 -9.88 -23.68 -32.11
CA GLU A 72 -9.45 -24.12 -33.44
C GLU A 72 -9.25 -25.63 -33.36
N SER A 73 -9.91 -26.34 -34.29
CA SER A 73 -9.71 -27.77 -34.41
C SER A 73 -8.25 -28.00 -34.80
N ASP A 74 -7.59 -28.85 -34.01
CA ASP A 74 -6.18 -29.21 -34.16
C ASP A 74 -5.88 -29.57 -35.66
N PRO A 75 -4.98 -28.81 -36.32
CA PRO A 75 -4.63 -29.10 -37.72
C PRO A 75 -3.92 -30.46 -37.89
N PHE A 76 -3.54 -31.11 -36.77
CA PHE A 76 -2.88 -32.42 -36.77
C PHE A 76 -3.81 -33.61 -36.53
N GLY A 77 -5.10 -33.39 -36.20
CA GLY A 77 -6.07 -34.47 -35.94
C GLY A 77 -6.30 -35.42 -37.15
N GLY A 78 -5.92 -35.01 -38.36
CA GLY A 78 -6.00 -35.85 -39.55
C GLY A 78 -4.76 -36.71 -39.84
N PHE A 79 -3.66 -36.55 -39.12
CA PHE A 79 -2.40 -37.24 -39.39
C PHE A 79 -2.33 -38.67 -38.79
N PHE A 80 -3.19 -38.99 -37.82
CA PHE A 80 -3.24 -40.28 -37.14
C PHE A 80 -4.41 -41.17 -37.58
N ASP A 81 -5.17 -40.82 -38.63
CA ASP A 81 -6.20 -41.70 -39.18
C ASP A 81 -5.81 -42.18 -40.59
N PRO A 82 -4.95 -43.21 -40.72
CA PRO A 82 -4.51 -43.74 -42.01
C PRO A 82 -5.62 -44.49 -42.79
N PHE A 83 -6.82 -44.65 -42.19
CA PHE A 83 -7.93 -45.38 -42.85
C PHE A 83 -9.17 -44.51 -43.12
N GLY A 84 -9.18 -43.22 -42.79
CA GLY A 84 -10.26 -42.30 -43.15
C GLY A 84 -11.64 -42.65 -42.57
N PHE A 85 -11.70 -43.42 -41.51
CA PHE A 85 -12.95 -43.98 -41.00
C PHE A 85 -13.70 -43.02 -40.04
N PHE A 86 -13.04 -41.99 -39.55
CA PHE A 86 -13.61 -41.09 -38.54
C PHE A 86 -13.61 -39.58 -38.86
N GLY A 87 -13.26 -39.17 -40.07
CA GLY A 87 -13.22 -37.76 -40.39
C GLY A 87 -13.43 -37.45 -41.84
N ASN A 88 -14.37 -36.57 -42.15
CA ASN A 88 -14.55 -35.98 -43.46
C ASN A 88 -13.42 -34.96 -43.70
N PRO A 89 -12.48 -35.16 -44.64
CA PRO A 89 -11.39 -34.22 -44.87
C PRO A 89 -11.93 -33.01 -45.63
N GLY A 90 -12.15 -31.90 -44.93
CA GLY A 90 -12.53 -30.70 -45.66
C GLY A 90 -13.23 -29.56 -44.89
N GLN A 91 -13.44 -29.65 -43.60
CA GLN A 91 -13.99 -28.50 -42.87
C GLN A 91 -13.14 -28.21 -41.62
N GLY A 92 -12.17 -27.35 -41.78
CA GLY A 92 -11.55 -26.61 -40.67
C GLY A 92 -12.62 -25.71 -40.02
N GLY A 93 -13.38 -26.29 -39.11
CA GLY A 93 -14.43 -25.56 -38.37
C GLY A 93 -13.98 -25.28 -36.96
N THR A 94 -14.05 -24.03 -36.55
CA THR A 94 -14.00 -23.66 -35.14
C THR A 94 -15.12 -24.37 -34.38
N ARG A 95 -14.75 -25.22 -33.41
CA ARG A 95 -15.72 -25.83 -32.50
C ARG A 95 -15.92 -24.93 -31.29
N LYS A 96 -17.17 -24.54 -31.06
CA LYS A 96 -17.56 -23.83 -29.82
C LYS A 96 -17.61 -24.83 -28.70
N GLN A 97 -16.67 -24.73 -27.77
CA GLN A 97 -16.68 -25.54 -26.56
C GLN A 97 -17.13 -24.67 -25.37
N GLN A 98 -18.13 -25.15 -24.66
CA GLN A 98 -18.54 -24.52 -23.41
C GLN A 98 -17.60 -24.97 -22.30
N VAL A 99 -16.81 -24.03 -21.76
CA VAL A 99 -15.96 -24.25 -20.61
C VAL A 99 -16.61 -23.60 -19.40
N GLN A 100 -16.90 -24.39 -18.40
CA GLN A 100 -17.42 -23.89 -17.13
C GLN A 100 -16.24 -23.49 -16.23
N THR A 101 -16.14 -22.19 -15.89
CA THR A 101 -15.16 -21.73 -14.91
C THR A 101 -15.67 -22.13 -13.51
N PRO A 102 -14.83 -22.70 -12.64
CA PRO A 102 -15.24 -23.06 -11.28
C PRO A 102 -15.54 -21.82 -10.44
N LYS A 103 -16.39 -21.98 -9.44
CA LYS A 103 -16.58 -20.96 -8.39
C LYS A 103 -15.24 -20.72 -7.71
N ARG A 104 -14.88 -19.44 -7.50
CA ARG A 104 -13.67 -19.02 -6.80
C ARG A 104 -14.04 -18.18 -5.59
N GLU A 105 -13.39 -18.45 -4.48
CA GLU A 105 -13.45 -17.62 -3.28
C GLU A 105 -12.03 -17.20 -2.92
N ALA A 106 -11.84 -15.93 -2.57
CA ALA A 106 -10.58 -15.44 -2.06
C ALA A 106 -10.85 -14.44 -0.94
N THR A 107 -9.81 -14.13 -0.20
CA THR A 107 -9.88 -13.26 0.96
C THR A 107 -8.73 -12.27 0.94
N GLY A 108 -8.96 -11.13 1.55
CA GLY A 108 -7.97 -10.10 1.77
C GLY A 108 -8.39 -9.17 2.90
N SER A 109 -7.72 -8.07 3.01
CA SER A 109 -7.99 -7.05 4.02
C SER A 109 -8.40 -5.74 3.37
N GLY A 110 -8.96 -4.84 4.17
CA GLY A 110 -9.27 -3.47 3.77
C GLY A 110 -9.10 -2.51 4.94
N VAL A 111 -9.06 -1.23 4.65
CA VAL A 111 -8.95 -0.15 5.63
C VAL A 111 -10.15 0.77 5.51
N ILE A 112 -10.90 0.95 6.58
CA ILE A 112 -12.02 1.91 6.64
C ILE A 112 -11.41 3.32 6.71
N ILE A 113 -11.70 4.14 5.71
CA ILE A 113 -11.19 5.51 5.58
C ILE A 113 -12.23 6.59 5.87
N SER A 114 -13.50 6.19 6.06
CA SER A 114 -14.56 7.14 6.42
C SER A 114 -15.64 6.48 7.28
N THR A 115 -16.24 7.27 8.15
CA THR A 115 -17.24 6.81 9.13
C THR A 115 -18.54 6.34 8.50
N ASP A 116 -18.78 6.67 7.23
CA ASP A 116 -19.94 6.25 6.43
C ASP A 116 -19.69 4.99 5.61
N GLY A 117 -18.48 4.41 5.67
CA GLY A 117 -18.19 3.06 5.15
C GLY A 117 -17.42 2.99 3.84
N TYR A 118 -16.66 4.00 3.45
CA TYR A 118 -15.66 3.83 2.40
C TYR A 118 -14.46 3.04 2.93
N ILE A 119 -14.04 2.05 2.15
CA ILE A 119 -12.94 1.14 2.47
C ILE A 119 -11.99 1.10 1.28
N VAL A 120 -10.69 1.25 1.55
CA VAL A 120 -9.63 1.05 0.57
C VAL A 120 -9.06 -0.35 0.72
N THR A 121 -8.81 -1.00 -0.41
CA THR A 121 -8.13 -2.30 -0.49
C THR A 121 -7.30 -2.38 -1.77
N ASN A 122 -6.68 -3.51 -2.06
CA ASN A 122 -6.03 -3.73 -3.35
C ASN A 122 -7.04 -4.13 -4.42
N ASN A 123 -6.75 -3.76 -5.69
CA ASN A 123 -7.55 -4.15 -6.83
C ASN A 123 -7.62 -5.67 -6.97
N HIS A 124 -6.48 -6.37 -6.84
CA HIS A 124 -6.44 -7.83 -6.97
C HIS A 124 -7.28 -8.57 -5.93
N VAL A 125 -7.61 -7.95 -4.78
CA VAL A 125 -8.49 -8.52 -3.74
C VAL A 125 -9.95 -8.55 -4.19
N VAL A 126 -10.38 -7.62 -5.04
CA VAL A 126 -11.80 -7.46 -5.43
C VAL A 126 -12.05 -7.67 -6.93
N GLU A 127 -10.99 -7.87 -7.72
CA GLU A 127 -11.10 -7.98 -9.17
C GLU A 127 -11.90 -9.22 -9.59
N GLY A 128 -12.97 -8.98 -10.35
CA GLY A 128 -13.84 -10.05 -10.86
C GLY A 128 -14.82 -10.61 -9.84
N ALA A 129 -14.97 -9.99 -8.68
CA ALA A 129 -15.97 -10.38 -7.69
C ALA A 129 -17.39 -10.18 -8.21
N ASP A 130 -18.21 -11.20 -8.06
CA ASP A 130 -19.66 -11.10 -8.24
C ASP A 130 -20.34 -10.70 -6.92
N GLU A 131 -19.75 -11.10 -5.77
CA GLU A 131 -20.21 -10.77 -4.44
C GLU A 131 -19.02 -10.41 -3.54
N LEU A 132 -19.20 -9.37 -2.73
CA LEU A 132 -18.23 -8.92 -1.72
C LEU A 132 -18.89 -8.88 -0.35
N THR A 133 -18.27 -9.52 0.63
CA THR A 133 -18.64 -9.44 2.04
C THR A 133 -17.50 -8.84 2.83
N VAL A 134 -17.79 -7.87 3.67
CA VAL A 134 -16.84 -7.23 4.58
C VAL A 134 -17.22 -7.59 6.00
N THR A 135 -16.27 -8.18 6.74
CA THR A 135 -16.42 -8.47 8.17
C THR A 135 -15.54 -7.52 8.97
N LEU A 136 -16.16 -6.78 9.90
CA LEU A 136 -15.47 -5.85 10.78
C LEU A 136 -14.76 -6.60 11.91
N ASN A 137 -13.88 -5.90 12.63
CA ASN A 137 -13.18 -6.45 13.80
C ASN A 137 -14.12 -6.87 14.95
N ASP A 138 -15.34 -6.32 15.00
CA ASP A 138 -16.39 -6.69 15.95
C ASP A 138 -17.36 -7.77 15.42
N ASN A 139 -16.98 -8.46 14.34
CA ASN A 139 -17.72 -9.53 13.67
C ASN A 139 -19.03 -9.10 13.00
N ARG A 140 -19.32 -7.81 12.85
CA ARG A 140 -20.42 -7.36 12.00
C ARG A 140 -20.07 -7.59 10.53
N GLU A 141 -21.02 -8.15 9.79
CA GLU A 141 -20.89 -8.41 8.36
C GLU A 141 -21.72 -7.45 7.54
N PHE A 142 -21.16 -7.02 6.41
CA PHE A 142 -21.80 -6.12 5.47
C PHE A 142 -21.58 -6.60 4.04
N SER A 143 -22.62 -6.51 3.22
CA SER A 143 -22.43 -6.57 1.77
C SER A 143 -21.74 -5.30 1.29
N ALA A 144 -20.77 -5.43 0.41
CA ALA A 144 -20.01 -4.31 -0.12
C ALA A 144 -20.23 -4.18 -1.64
N ARG A 145 -20.12 -2.94 -2.13
CA ARG A 145 -20.10 -2.65 -3.56
C ARG A 145 -18.79 -1.97 -3.97
N ILE A 146 -18.29 -2.29 -5.14
CA ILE A 146 -17.14 -1.62 -5.73
C ILE A 146 -17.57 -0.23 -6.21
N ILE A 147 -16.86 0.81 -5.76
CA ILE A 147 -17.06 2.19 -6.23
C ILE A 147 -16.18 2.45 -7.45
N GLY A 148 -14.95 1.95 -7.42
CA GLY A 148 -14.01 2.00 -8.52
C GLY A 148 -12.74 1.26 -8.20
N THR A 149 -12.00 0.94 -9.25
CA THR A 149 -10.73 0.21 -9.16
C THR A 149 -9.69 0.87 -10.04
N ASP A 150 -8.43 0.69 -9.68
CA ASP A 150 -7.29 1.11 -10.46
C ASP A 150 -6.23 0.01 -10.50
N LYS A 151 -6.17 -0.69 -11.61
CA LYS A 151 -5.18 -1.77 -11.85
C LYS A 151 -3.75 -1.23 -11.87
N THR A 152 -3.57 0.02 -12.29
CA THR A 152 -2.25 0.62 -12.46
C THR A 152 -1.52 0.85 -11.15
N THR A 153 -2.26 1.13 -10.07
CA THR A 153 -1.72 1.28 -8.71
C THR A 153 -2.08 0.09 -7.81
N ASP A 154 -2.86 -0.88 -8.32
CA ASP A 154 -3.42 -1.99 -7.53
C ASP A 154 -4.26 -1.52 -6.33
N LEU A 155 -5.08 -0.47 -6.51
CA LEU A 155 -6.00 0.04 -5.51
C LEU A 155 -7.46 -0.14 -5.92
N ALA A 156 -8.31 -0.33 -4.93
CA ALA A 156 -9.77 -0.34 -5.08
C ALA A 156 -10.44 0.42 -3.94
N LEU A 157 -11.54 1.10 -4.27
CA LEU A 157 -12.43 1.73 -3.32
C LEU A 157 -13.74 0.97 -3.31
N ILE A 158 -14.13 0.45 -2.14
CA ILE A 158 -15.40 -0.23 -1.92
C ILE A 158 -16.23 0.50 -0.88
N LYS A 159 -17.52 0.21 -0.81
CA LYS A 159 -18.46 0.88 0.10
C LYS A 159 -19.35 -0.13 0.77
N ILE A 160 -19.48 -0.02 2.08
CA ILE A 160 -20.49 -0.69 2.90
C ILE A 160 -21.49 0.32 3.44
N GLU A 161 -22.71 -0.11 3.74
CA GLU A 161 -23.72 0.74 4.34
C GLU A 161 -23.62 0.64 5.88
N GLY A 162 -22.79 1.49 6.46
CA GLY A 162 -22.56 1.57 7.90
C GLY A 162 -22.54 3.02 8.39
N LYS A 163 -22.71 3.20 9.70
CA LYS A 163 -22.62 4.52 10.35
C LYS A 163 -21.67 4.45 11.53
N ASN A 164 -20.99 5.55 11.80
CA ASN A 164 -20.07 5.68 12.92
C ASN A 164 -19.00 4.57 12.95
N LEU A 165 -18.51 4.19 11.76
CA LEU A 165 -17.47 3.17 11.63
C LEU A 165 -16.13 3.72 12.10
N PRO A 166 -15.28 2.86 12.72
CA PRO A 166 -13.93 3.25 13.14
C PRO A 166 -13.07 3.53 11.90
N THR A 167 -12.25 4.57 11.99
CA THR A 167 -11.35 4.99 10.90
C THR A 167 -9.95 5.24 11.42
N LEU A 168 -8.94 5.18 10.55
CA LEU A 168 -7.58 5.60 10.85
C LEU A 168 -7.34 7.04 10.39
N PRO A 169 -6.60 7.84 11.19
CA PRO A 169 -6.00 9.06 10.68
C PRO A 169 -5.03 8.74 9.54
N ILE A 170 -5.07 9.52 8.47
CA ILE A 170 -4.20 9.33 7.31
C ILE A 170 -3.02 10.30 7.43
N ALA A 171 -1.81 9.77 7.55
CA ALA A 171 -0.58 10.57 7.52
C ALA A 171 -0.15 10.86 6.08
N ASN A 172 0.67 11.90 5.91
CA ASN A 172 1.36 12.11 4.65
C ASN A 172 2.59 11.18 4.56
N SER A 173 2.50 10.17 3.70
CA SER A 173 3.57 9.18 3.47
C SER A 173 4.86 9.77 2.91
N ASP A 174 4.83 10.97 2.32
CA ASP A 174 6.03 11.61 1.81
C ASP A 174 6.98 12.03 2.94
N ASN A 175 6.44 12.25 4.14
CA ASN A 175 7.18 12.65 5.33
C ASN A 175 7.80 11.47 6.11
N VAL A 176 7.41 10.21 5.84
CA VAL A 176 8.00 9.07 6.56
C VAL A 176 9.46 8.91 6.20
N LYS A 177 10.26 8.45 7.15
CA LYS A 177 11.71 8.28 7.00
C LYS A 177 12.10 6.81 7.07
N VAL A 178 13.16 6.45 6.36
CA VAL A 178 13.80 5.14 6.49
C VAL A 178 14.26 4.96 7.93
N GLY A 179 14.00 3.80 8.51
CA GLY A 179 14.27 3.46 9.91
C GLY A 179 13.11 3.76 10.88
N GLU A 180 12.04 4.43 10.46
CA GLU A 180 10.85 4.61 11.31
C GLU A 180 10.12 3.27 11.50
N TRP A 181 9.72 3.01 12.76
CA TRP A 181 8.90 1.84 13.10
C TRP A 181 7.51 1.91 12.50
N VAL A 182 7.07 0.79 11.97
CA VAL A 182 5.73 0.59 11.44
C VAL A 182 5.18 -0.76 11.84
N ILE A 183 3.85 -0.88 11.81
CA ILE A 183 3.14 -2.14 11.91
C ILE A 183 2.33 -2.37 10.64
N ALA A 184 2.32 -3.60 10.14
CA ALA A 184 1.42 -4.05 9.10
C ALA A 184 0.27 -4.82 9.74
N VAL A 185 -0.96 -4.36 9.48
CA VAL A 185 -2.20 -4.90 10.05
C VAL A 185 -3.06 -5.47 8.94
N GLY A 186 -3.60 -6.66 9.14
CA GLY A 186 -4.54 -7.30 8.23
C GLY A 186 -5.49 -8.23 8.98
N ASN A 187 -6.53 -8.68 8.28
CA ASN A 187 -7.52 -9.64 8.79
C ASN A 187 -7.68 -10.82 7.81
N PRO A 188 -6.72 -11.73 7.75
CA PRO A 188 -6.65 -12.75 6.71
C PRO A 188 -7.80 -13.75 6.73
N PHE A 189 -8.37 -14.05 7.90
CA PHE A 189 -9.31 -15.15 8.08
C PHE A 189 -10.68 -14.73 8.62
N GLY A 190 -10.92 -13.42 8.81
CA GLY A 190 -12.18 -12.92 9.35
C GLY A 190 -12.42 -13.24 10.84
N LEU A 191 -11.45 -13.86 11.50
CA LEU A 191 -11.56 -14.27 12.91
C LEU A 191 -10.87 -13.28 13.83
N ASN A 192 -9.62 -12.94 13.53
CA ASN A 192 -8.81 -11.99 14.29
C ASN A 192 -7.84 -11.24 13.38
N ASN A 193 -7.65 -9.98 13.66
CA ASN A 193 -6.61 -9.19 13.01
C ASN A 193 -5.21 -9.71 13.36
N THR A 194 -4.33 -9.69 12.38
CA THR A 194 -2.92 -10.02 12.54
C THR A 194 -2.10 -8.73 12.46
N VAL A 195 -1.14 -8.59 13.36
CA VAL A 195 -0.19 -7.48 13.41
C VAL A 195 1.22 -8.01 13.27
N THR A 196 1.97 -7.43 12.35
CA THR A 196 3.41 -7.66 12.23
C THR A 196 4.14 -6.33 12.35
N ALA A 197 5.37 -6.32 12.86
CA ALA A 197 6.14 -5.12 13.10
C ALA A 197 7.45 -5.13 12.32
N GLY A 198 7.90 -3.95 11.94
CA GLY A 198 9.16 -3.73 11.25
C GLY A 198 9.44 -2.23 11.12
N ILE A 199 10.30 -1.87 10.19
CA ILE A 199 10.68 -0.49 9.89
C ILE A 199 10.39 -0.14 8.43
N ILE A 200 10.42 1.14 8.12
CA ILE A 200 10.52 1.60 6.73
C ILE A 200 11.94 1.28 6.25
N SER A 201 12.09 0.29 5.38
CA SER A 201 13.39 -0.15 4.86
C SER A 201 13.86 0.69 3.68
N ALA A 202 12.91 1.15 2.83
CA ALA A 202 13.18 2.05 1.70
C ALA A 202 11.90 2.76 1.25
N LYS A 203 12.05 3.78 0.40
CA LYS A 203 10.95 4.52 -0.23
C LYS A 203 11.14 4.55 -1.74
N ALA A 204 10.06 4.88 -2.44
CA ALA A 204 10.05 5.06 -3.91
C ALA A 204 10.58 3.83 -4.68
N ARG A 205 10.23 2.63 -4.21
CA ARG A 205 10.62 1.39 -4.90
C ARG A 205 9.71 1.15 -6.11
N THR A 206 10.35 0.79 -7.22
CA THR A 206 9.70 0.35 -8.46
C THR A 206 10.07 -1.11 -8.69
N LEU A 207 9.10 -1.97 -8.90
CA LEU A 207 9.28 -3.41 -9.07
C LEU A 207 8.94 -3.87 -10.49
N GLY A 208 8.32 -3.00 -11.30
CA GLY A 208 7.84 -3.32 -12.65
C GLY A 208 6.62 -4.24 -12.65
N ALA A 209 5.90 -4.33 -11.53
CA ALA A 209 4.69 -5.15 -11.41
C ALA A 209 3.43 -4.41 -11.87
N ASN A 210 3.37 -3.10 -11.62
CA ASN A 210 2.25 -2.23 -11.94
C ASN A 210 2.70 -1.05 -12.83
N GLY A 211 1.76 -0.29 -13.36
CA GLY A 211 2.08 0.83 -14.25
C GLY A 211 2.55 2.10 -13.51
N VAL A 212 2.10 2.30 -12.27
CA VAL A 212 2.51 3.44 -11.42
C VAL A 212 2.93 2.90 -10.06
N GLU A 213 4.21 3.01 -9.77
CA GLU A 213 4.82 2.46 -8.58
C GLU A 213 5.68 3.50 -7.86
N SER A 214 5.56 3.54 -6.55
CA SER A 214 6.44 4.30 -5.64
C SER A 214 6.32 3.68 -4.26
N PHE A 215 6.54 2.35 -4.16
CA PHE A 215 6.28 1.61 -2.93
C PHE A 215 7.13 2.06 -1.75
N ILE A 216 6.52 1.98 -0.57
CA ILE A 216 7.22 1.91 0.70
C ILE A 216 7.65 0.46 0.88
N GLN A 217 8.94 0.22 1.10
CA GLN A 217 9.46 -1.09 1.46
C GLN A 217 9.57 -1.18 2.98
N THR A 218 9.16 -2.31 3.55
CA THR A 218 9.25 -2.62 4.98
C THR A 218 9.71 -4.07 5.20
N ASP A 219 10.32 -4.35 6.34
CA ASP A 219 10.60 -5.70 6.82
C ASP A 219 9.51 -6.23 7.77
N ALA A 220 8.45 -5.45 8.03
CA ALA A 220 7.22 -6.00 8.60
C ALA A 220 6.67 -7.08 7.67
N ALA A 221 6.36 -8.27 8.21
CA ALA A 221 5.95 -9.40 7.40
C ALA A 221 4.59 -9.14 6.71
N ILE A 222 4.61 -9.11 5.38
CA ILE A 222 3.43 -9.02 4.53
C ILE A 222 3.24 -10.38 3.86
N ASN A 223 2.13 -11.04 4.15
CA ASN A 223 1.76 -12.37 3.65
C ASN A 223 0.38 -12.33 3.00
N ALA A 224 -0.01 -13.44 2.35
CA ALA A 224 -1.36 -13.61 1.86
C ALA A 224 -2.38 -13.37 2.98
N GLY A 225 -3.35 -12.47 2.72
CA GLY A 225 -4.41 -12.10 3.66
C GLY A 225 -4.22 -10.76 4.36
N ASN A 226 -3.01 -10.22 4.54
CA ASN A 226 -2.85 -8.82 4.98
C ASN A 226 -2.74 -7.81 3.83
N SER A 227 -2.76 -8.28 2.57
CA SER A 227 -2.90 -7.43 1.38
C SER A 227 -4.20 -6.62 1.44
N GLY A 228 -4.13 -5.34 1.12
CA GLY A 228 -5.22 -4.38 1.26
C GLY A 228 -5.38 -3.82 2.66
N GLY A 229 -4.71 -4.39 3.67
CA GLY A 229 -4.67 -3.90 5.04
C GLY A 229 -3.77 -2.68 5.23
N ALA A 230 -3.61 -2.26 6.47
CA ALA A 230 -2.94 -1.01 6.83
C ALA A 230 -1.45 -1.20 7.10
N LEU A 231 -0.60 -0.30 6.58
CA LEU A 231 0.72 0.00 7.15
C LEU A 231 0.59 1.27 7.99
N VAL A 232 0.94 1.19 9.28
CA VAL A 232 0.64 2.22 10.28
C VAL A 232 1.93 2.60 11.01
N ASN A 233 2.11 3.89 11.28
CA ASN A 233 3.23 4.38 12.08
C ASN A 233 2.97 4.20 13.60
N THR A 234 3.96 4.54 14.43
CA THR A 234 3.86 4.41 15.90
C THR A 234 2.80 5.30 16.55
N LYS A 235 2.26 6.29 15.81
CA LYS A 235 1.16 7.16 16.28
C LYS A 235 -0.22 6.59 15.97
N GLY A 236 -0.28 5.43 15.32
CA GLY A 236 -1.54 4.85 14.84
C GLY A 236 -2.11 5.56 13.61
N GLU A 237 -1.26 6.16 12.76
CA GLU A 237 -1.66 6.84 11.54
C GLU A 237 -1.33 5.97 10.32
N LEU A 238 -2.25 5.90 9.37
CA LEU A 238 -2.07 5.16 8.12
C LEU A 238 -1.00 5.83 7.25
N VAL A 239 0.04 5.09 6.87
CA VAL A 239 1.12 5.55 5.97
C VAL A 239 1.10 4.84 4.62
N GLY A 240 0.42 3.69 4.52
CA GLY A 240 0.30 2.95 3.27
C GLY A 240 -0.72 1.82 3.34
N ILE A 241 -1.03 1.26 2.17
CA ILE A 241 -1.85 0.06 2.01
C ILE A 241 -0.93 -1.11 1.69
N ASN A 242 -0.95 -2.15 2.51
CA ASN A 242 -0.13 -3.34 2.32
C ASN A 242 -0.45 -3.97 0.96
N ALA A 243 0.59 -4.26 0.18
CA ALA A 243 0.46 -4.93 -1.10
C ALA A 243 1.36 -6.16 -1.12
N MET A 244 0.78 -7.34 -1.37
CA MET A 244 1.58 -8.55 -1.58
C MET A 244 2.11 -8.51 -3.00
N LEU A 245 3.34 -8.02 -3.15
CA LEU A 245 4.03 -7.99 -4.41
C LEU A 245 5.18 -9.00 -4.38
N TYR A 246 5.14 -9.89 -5.35
CA TYR A 246 6.24 -10.69 -5.86
C TYR A 246 7.12 -11.41 -4.84
N SER A 247 6.64 -12.54 -4.37
CA SER A 247 7.53 -13.61 -3.95
C SER A 247 7.46 -14.72 -5.01
N GLN A 248 8.57 -15.09 -5.61
CA GLN A 248 8.62 -16.24 -6.54
C GLN A 248 8.15 -17.55 -5.89
N THR A 249 8.12 -17.59 -4.56
CA THR A 249 7.71 -18.74 -3.76
C THR A 249 6.37 -18.54 -3.07
N GLY A 250 5.73 -17.36 -3.18
CA GLY A 250 4.50 -17.03 -2.45
C GLY A 250 4.69 -16.79 -0.95
N SER A 251 5.92 -16.84 -0.44
CA SER A 251 6.25 -16.68 0.98
C SER A 251 7.03 -15.38 1.22
N TYR A 252 6.88 -14.81 2.42
CA TYR A 252 7.65 -13.65 2.87
C TYR A 252 9.15 -13.95 2.85
N ALA A 253 9.92 -13.13 2.15
CA ALA A 253 11.38 -13.27 1.98
C ALA A 253 12.17 -12.11 2.61
N GLY A 254 11.58 -11.40 3.59
CA GLY A 254 12.21 -10.24 4.22
C GLY A 254 11.89 -8.90 3.55
N TYR A 255 11.05 -8.90 2.51
CA TYR A 255 10.64 -7.70 1.78
C TYR A 255 9.12 -7.62 1.71
N GLY A 256 8.56 -6.64 2.42
CA GLY A 256 7.16 -6.24 2.31
C GLY A 256 7.06 -4.91 1.54
N PHE A 257 5.94 -4.68 0.89
CA PHE A 257 5.68 -3.46 0.14
C PHE A 257 4.31 -2.90 0.50
N ALA A 258 4.21 -1.57 0.52
CA ALA A 258 2.95 -0.89 0.71
C ALA A 258 2.81 0.28 -0.27
N ILE A 259 1.59 0.51 -0.74
CA ILE A 259 1.24 1.65 -1.58
C ILE A 259 1.12 2.87 -0.68
N PRO A 260 1.89 3.96 -0.92
CA PRO A 260 1.88 5.15 -0.06
C PRO A 260 0.51 5.83 -0.01
N THR A 261 0.21 6.47 1.12
CA THR A 261 -1.04 7.26 1.26
C THR A 261 -1.12 8.44 0.29
N SER A 262 0.00 9.00 -0.17
CA SER A 262 0.01 10.05 -1.20
C SER A 262 -0.59 9.57 -2.52
N ILE A 263 -0.29 8.33 -2.95
CA ILE A 263 -0.92 7.70 -4.12
C ILE A 263 -2.37 7.33 -3.81
N MET A 264 -2.61 6.71 -2.66
CA MET A 264 -3.94 6.27 -2.22
C MET A 264 -4.95 7.43 -2.22
N ASN A 265 -4.60 8.57 -1.63
CA ASN A 265 -5.48 9.74 -1.53
C ASN A 265 -5.91 10.23 -2.92
N LYS A 266 -4.95 10.38 -3.86
CA LYS A 266 -5.29 10.77 -5.23
C LYS A 266 -6.24 9.79 -5.90
N VAL A 267 -5.99 8.49 -5.77
CA VAL A 267 -6.84 7.44 -6.37
C VAL A 267 -8.25 7.49 -5.77
N VAL A 268 -8.35 7.60 -4.45
CA VAL A 268 -9.64 7.68 -3.72
C VAL A 268 -10.43 8.91 -4.12
N ASP A 269 -9.78 10.08 -4.17
CA ASP A 269 -10.42 11.35 -4.53
C ASP A 269 -10.93 11.32 -5.97
N ASP A 270 -10.12 10.83 -6.90
CA ASP A 270 -10.50 10.70 -8.31
C ASP A 270 -11.69 9.72 -8.47
N ILE A 271 -11.63 8.55 -7.84
CA ILE A 271 -12.71 7.55 -7.91
C ILE A 271 -14.00 8.13 -7.32
N LYS A 272 -13.94 8.81 -6.17
CA LYS A 272 -15.12 9.45 -5.57
C LYS A 272 -15.74 10.51 -6.47
N LYS A 273 -14.90 11.29 -7.15
CA LYS A 273 -15.34 12.45 -7.93
C LYS A 273 -15.75 12.09 -9.35
N TYR A 274 -15.02 11.18 -9.99
CA TYR A 274 -15.12 10.89 -11.42
C TYR A 274 -15.51 9.44 -11.73
N GLY A 275 -15.55 8.56 -10.73
CA GLY A 275 -15.76 7.13 -10.90
C GLY A 275 -14.52 6.36 -11.42
N SER A 276 -13.46 7.06 -11.81
CA SER A 276 -12.21 6.48 -12.32
C SER A 276 -11.04 7.43 -12.08
N VAL A 277 -9.83 6.87 -12.04
CA VAL A 277 -8.61 7.65 -11.81
C VAL A 277 -8.26 8.47 -13.04
N GLN A 278 -8.02 9.76 -12.84
CA GLN A 278 -7.62 10.69 -13.89
C GLN A 278 -6.08 10.76 -13.95
N ARG A 279 -5.50 10.48 -15.13
CA ARG A 279 -4.05 10.58 -15.37
C ARG A 279 -3.78 11.39 -16.60
N VAL A 280 -2.85 12.34 -16.47
CA VAL A 280 -2.29 13.03 -17.61
C VAL A 280 -1.15 12.16 -18.16
N MET A 281 -1.25 11.76 -19.42
CA MET A 281 -0.18 11.06 -20.11
C MET A 281 0.70 12.06 -20.85
N LEU A 282 1.96 12.14 -20.46
CA LEU A 282 2.97 12.82 -21.25
C LEU A 282 3.51 11.83 -22.27
N SER A 283 3.22 12.07 -23.57
CA SER A 283 3.76 11.25 -24.66
C SER A 283 5.24 11.59 -24.90
N ILE A 284 6.09 11.29 -23.89
CA ILE A 284 7.53 11.44 -23.98
C ILE A 284 8.12 10.05 -24.02
N GLN A 285 8.84 9.73 -25.09
CA GLN A 285 9.72 8.57 -25.12
C GLN A 285 11.09 9.01 -24.59
N GLY A 286 11.46 8.49 -23.42
CA GLY A 286 12.79 8.64 -22.84
C GLY A 286 13.48 7.28 -22.78
N SER A 287 14.76 7.22 -23.09
CA SER A 287 15.60 6.08 -22.77
C SER A 287 16.74 6.53 -21.87
N ASP A 288 17.30 5.60 -21.11
CA ASP A 288 18.55 5.84 -20.40
C ASP A 288 19.62 6.25 -21.42
N VAL A 289 20.28 7.39 -21.16
CA VAL A 289 21.37 7.90 -22.02
C VAL A 289 22.43 6.84 -22.26
N LEU A 290 22.71 6.00 -21.26
CA LEU A 290 23.70 4.92 -21.38
C LEU A 290 23.22 3.84 -22.39
N ASN A 291 21.96 3.45 -22.32
CA ASN A 291 21.34 2.51 -23.25
C ASN A 291 21.32 3.05 -24.67
N TYR A 292 21.01 4.34 -24.83
CA TYR A 292 21.05 5.01 -26.13
C TYR A 292 22.48 5.03 -26.70
N ILE A 293 23.48 5.39 -25.89
CA ILE A 293 24.89 5.40 -26.28
C ILE A 293 25.35 4.01 -26.71
N ASN A 294 25.01 2.98 -25.94
CA ASN A 294 25.41 1.60 -26.23
C ASN A 294 24.78 1.13 -27.55
N ALA A 295 23.47 1.37 -27.75
CA ALA A 295 22.79 1.03 -28.99
C ALA A 295 23.36 1.77 -30.20
N GLN A 296 23.79 3.02 -30.07
CA GLN A 296 24.43 3.77 -31.15
C GLN A 296 25.83 3.22 -31.45
N LYS A 297 26.62 2.85 -30.44
CA LYS A 297 27.94 2.21 -30.61
C LYS A 297 27.84 0.85 -31.30
N GLU A 298 26.85 0.01 -30.93
CA GLU A 298 26.60 -1.28 -31.58
C GLU A 298 26.22 -1.10 -33.06
N ASN A 299 25.54 0.01 -33.40
CA ASN A 299 25.19 0.34 -34.78
C ASN A 299 26.31 1.09 -35.54
N GLY A 300 27.52 1.21 -34.98
CA GLY A 300 28.68 1.85 -35.61
C GLY A 300 28.56 3.36 -35.80
N LYS A 301 27.66 4.01 -35.02
CA LYS A 301 27.47 5.46 -35.09
C LYS A 301 28.29 6.16 -34.02
N GLU A 302 28.92 7.26 -34.37
CA GLU A 302 29.61 8.14 -33.41
C GLU A 302 28.57 8.89 -32.56
N VAL A 303 28.71 8.79 -31.22
CA VAL A 303 27.80 9.46 -30.28
C VAL A 303 28.41 10.78 -29.87
N VAL A 304 27.81 11.87 -30.29
CA VAL A 304 28.20 13.21 -29.90
C VAL A 304 27.48 13.57 -28.61
N TYR A 305 28.23 13.83 -27.55
CA TYR A 305 27.66 14.34 -26.28
C TYR A 305 27.38 15.84 -26.42
N LEU A 306 26.12 16.22 -26.18
CA LEU A 306 25.79 17.62 -25.97
C LEU A 306 26.08 17.97 -24.49
N PRO A 307 26.82 19.07 -24.24
CA PRO A 307 27.05 19.53 -22.87
C PRO A 307 25.71 19.87 -22.20
N ILE A 308 25.62 19.69 -20.87
CA ILE A 308 24.42 19.90 -20.05
C ILE A 308 23.87 21.35 -20.15
N ASP A 309 24.72 22.28 -20.55
CA ASP A 309 24.42 23.72 -20.74
C ASP A 309 24.03 24.09 -22.18
N ALA A 310 23.89 23.11 -23.08
CA ALA A 310 23.41 23.34 -24.42
C ALA A 310 21.97 23.92 -24.39
N LYS A 311 21.82 25.19 -24.78
CA LYS A 311 20.51 25.82 -24.93
C LYS A 311 19.81 25.19 -26.13
N PHE A 312 18.69 24.50 -25.87
CA PHE A 312 17.83 24.04 -26.96
C PHE A 312 17.31 25.26 -27.75
N PRO A 313 17.31 25.25 -29.08
CA PRO A 313 16.66 26.29 -29.87
C PRO A 313 15.17 26.30 -29.52
N LYS A 314 14.64 27.53 -29.39
CA LYS A 314 13.22 27.79 -29.09
C LYS A 314 12.33 27.34 -30.24
#